data_09a8b2be7a4f9aa98079042a31b186b0
#
_entry.id   09a8b2be7a4f9aa98079042a31b186b0
#
_cell.length_a   1.000
_cell.length_b   1.000
_cell.length_c   1.000
_cell.angle_alpha   90.00
_cell.angle_beta   90.00
_cell.angle_gamma   90.00
#
_symmetry.space_group_name_H-M   'P 1'
#
loop_
_entity.id
_entity.type
_entity.pdbx_description
1 polymer ?
#
loop_
_entity_poly.entity_id
_entity_poly.type
_entity_poly.pdbx_seq_one_letter_code
_entity_poly.pdbx_strand_id
1 'polypeptide(L)'
;MNRTWFRLTVGVFMAFVVSSAFAQGKGEVPDSLFDKAVEFIKRAEGWHRGQMPYIGYGHCLLPGETLTENLSKAQADSLLRSDLRKVL
;
A
#
# COMPACT_ATOMS: atom_id res chain seq x y z
N MET A 1 3.01 1.41 -20.95
CA MET A 1 2.46 2.29 -19.92
C MET A 1 3.56 2.97 -19.15
N ASN A 2 3.39 4.20 -18.86
CA ASN A 2 4.39 5.04 -18.22
C ASN A 2 4.41 4.75 -16.70
N ARG A 3 5.60 4.58 -16.13
CA ARG A 3 5.76 4.33 -14.69
C ARG A 3 5.29 5.49 -13.83
N THR A 4 5.42 6.71 -14.32
CA THR A 4 4.96 7.90 -13.62
C THR A 4 3.44 7.86 -13.41
N TRP A 5 2.71 7.41 -14.40
CA TRP A 5 1.27 7.20 -14.34
C TRP A 5 0.92 6.24 -13.21
N PHE A 6 1.65 5.13 -13.16
CA PHE A 6 1.44 4.09 -12.16
C PHE A 6 1.65 4.64 -10.75
N ARG A 7 2.69 5.45 -10.56
CA ARG A 7 2.96 6.08 -9.26
C ARG A 7 1.81 6.96 -8.80
N LEU A 8 1.26 7.77 -9.70
CA LEU A 8 0.14 8.63 -9.38
C LEU A 8 -1.08 7.81 -8.98
N THR A 9 -1.34 6.70 -9.68
CA THR A 9 -2.46 5.82 -9.39
C THR A 9 -2.34 5.24 -7.98
N VAL A 10 -1.15 4.77 -7.60
CA VAL A 10 -0.91 4.22 -6.26
C VAL A 10 -1.18 5.26 -5.19
N GLY A 11 -0.60 6.45 -5.32
CA GLY A 11 -0.76 7.51 -4.33
C GLY A 11 -2.21 7.96 -4.18
N VAL A 12 -2.89 8.16 -5.29
CA VAL A 12 -4.30 8.56 -5.29
C VAL A 12 -5.18 7.49 -4.64
N PHE A 13 -4.90 6.22 -4.93
CA PHE A 13 -5.66 5.11 -4.40
C PHE A 13 -5.52 5.02 -2.87
N MET A 14 -4.31 5.12 -2.38
CA MET A 14 -4.02 5.11 -0.94
C MET A 14 -4.73 6.26 -0.24
N ALA A 15 -4.65 7.47 -0.78
CA ALA A 15 -5.30 8.65 -0.23
C ALA A 15 -6.81 8.50 -0.18
N PHE A 16 -7.41 7.92 -1.21
CA PHE A 16 -8.85 7.68 -1.27
C PHE A 16 -9.29 6.73 -0.16
N VAL A 17 -8.58 5.63 0.05
CA VAL A 17 -8.90 4.66 1.10
C VAL A 17 -8.84 5.33 2.47
N VAL A 18 -7.80 6.11 2.72
CA VAL A 18 -7.63 6.83 3.98
C VAL A 18 -8.78 7.81 4.20
N SER A 19 -9.11 8.60 3.19
CA SER A 19 -10.19 9.58 3.28
C SER A 19 -11.52 8.92 3.59
N SER A 20 -11.83 7.80 2.94
CA SER A 20 -13.06 7.06 3.20
C SER A 20 -13.11 6.52 4.63
N ALA A 21 -11.99 6.04 5.14
CA ALA A 21 -11.92 5.55 6.52
C ALA A 21 -12.18 6.69 7.52
N PHE A 22 -11.58 7.84 7.30
CA PHE A 22 -11.73 8.99 8.18
C PHE A 22 -13.13 9.61 8.13
N ALA A 23 -13.77 9.56 6.97
CA ALA A 23 -15.13 10.09 6.83
C ALA A 23 -16.11 9.40 7.75
N GLN A 24 -15.86 8.14 8.11
CA GLN A 24 -16.71 7.37 8.99
C GLN A 24 -16.15 7.27 10.40
N GLY A 25 -14.87 7.52 10.56
CA GLY A 25 -14.16 7.28 11.79
C GLY A 25 -14.07 8.51 12.67
N LYS A 26 -14.15 8.28 13.97
CA LYS A 26 -13.84 9.26 14.97
C LYS A 26 -12.70 8.69 15.79
N GLY A 27 -11.50 8.71 15.23
CA GLY A 27 -10.33 8.14 15.85
C GLY A 27 -9.87 6.89 15.11
N GLU A 28 -9.79 5.77 15.80
CA GLU A 28 -9.20 4.56 15.25
C GLU A 28 -10.07 3.88 14.21
N VAL A 29 -9.41 3.37 13.17
CA VAL A 29 -10.05 2.56 12.15
C VAL A 29 -10.27 1.16 12.72
N PRO A 30 -11.49 0.62 12.66
CA PRO A 30 -11.74 -0.75 13.13
C PRO A 30 -10.90 -1.76 12.36
N ASP A 31 -10.47 -2.83 13.03
CA ASP A 31 -9.64 -3.87 12.43
C ASP A 31 -10.28 -4.48 11.18
N SER A 32 -11.60 -4.72 11.23
CA SER A 32 -12.30 -5.29 10.07
C SER A 32 -12.26 -4.38 8.86
N LEU A 33 -12.36 -3.08 9.07
CA LEU A 33 -12.26 -2.09 7.98
C LEU A 33 -10.84 -2.01 7.47
N PHE A 34 -9.86 -2.05 8.36
CA PHE A 34 -8.45 -2.07 8.01
C PHE A 34 -8.12 -3.27 7.13
N ASP A 35 -8.56 -4.47 7.52
CA ASP A 35 -8.35 -5.69 6.76
C ASP A 35 -8.98 -5.61 5.37
N LYS A 36 -10.19 -5.06 5.28
CA LYS A 36 -10.85 -4.87 3.98
C LYS A 36 -10.07 -3.90 3.09
N ALA A 37 -9.55 -2.84 3.67
CA ALA A 37 -8.73 -1.88 2.95
C ALA A 37 -7.46 -2.54 2.42
N VAL A 38 -6.80 -3.37 3.23
CA VAL A 38 -5.60 -4.11 2.83
C VAL A 38 -5.91 -5.00 1.63
N GLU A 39 -6.98 -5.80 1.70
CA GLU A 39 -7.34 -6.70 0.60
C GLU A 39 -7.71 -5.93 -0.67
N PHE A 40 -8.38 -4.80 -0.52
CA PHE A 40 -8.74 -3.94 -1.63
C PHE A 40 -7.49 -3.40 -2.33
N ILE A 41 -6.52 -2.93 -1.56
CA ILE A 41 -5.26 -2.41 -2.10
C ILE A 41 -4.48 -3.51 -2.81
N LYS A 42 -4.41 -4.70 -2.23
CA LYS A 42 -3.74 -5.83 -2.86
C LYS A 42 -4.29 -6.12 -4.25
N ARG A 43 -5.60 -6.11 -4.39
CA ARG A 43 -6.26 -6.39 -5.67
C ARG A 43 -6.00 -5.29 -6.68
N ALA A 44 -6.04 -4.05 -6.23
CA ALA A 44 -5.85 -2.90 -7.12
C ALA A 44 -4.41 -2.76 -7.56
N GLU A 45 -3.46 -2.97 -6.63
CA GLU A 45 -2.04 -2.81 -6.91
C GLU A 45 -1.44 -4.01 -7.63
N GLY A 46 -1.85 -5.21 -7.25
CA GLY A 46 -1.21 -6.43 -7.73
C GLY A 46 0.20 -6.59 -7.19
N TRP A 47 0.93 -7.52 -7.76
CA TRP A 47 2.28 -7.84 -7.32
C TRP A 47 3.31 -7.12 -8.17
N HIS A 48 4.17 -6.35 -7.52
CA HIS A 48 5.22 -5.58 -8.18
C HIS A 48 6.52 -6.38 -8.25
N ARG A 49 6.97 -6.62 -9.48
CA ARG A 49 8.26 -7.25 -9.76
C ARG A 49 8.85 -6.60 -11.00
N GLY A 50 10.14 -6.27 -10.95
CA GLY A 50 10.77 -5.56 -12.04
C GLY A 50 10.29 -4.12 -12.20
N GLN A 51 9.74 -3.54 -11.15
CA GLN A 51 9.16 -2.20 -11.17
C GLN A 51 9.78 -1.29 -10.10
N MET A 52 11.04 -1.54 -9.78
CA MET A 52 11.74 -0.72 -8.79
C MET A 52 11.51 0.78 -9.05
N PRO A 53 11.30 1.60 -8.03
CA PRO A 53 11.44 1.31 -6.60
C PRO A 53 10.21 0.71 -5.91
N TYR A 54 9.25 0.19 -6.68
CA TYR A 54 8.05 -0.43 -6.12
C TYR A 54 8.23 -1.93 -5.97
N ILE A 55 7.91 -2.45 -4.78
CA ILE A 55 8.03 -3.86 -4.46
C ILE A 55 6.77 -4.35 -3.75
N GLY A 56 6.55 -5.66 -3.77
CA GLY A 56 5.41 -6.29 -3.11
C GLY A 56 4.08 -5.74 -3.62
N TYR A 57 3.25 -5.26 -2.71
CA TYR A 57 1.95 -4.68 -3.04
C TYR A 57 2.02 -3.15 -3.15
N GLY A 58 3.08 -2.65 -3.76
CA GLY A 58 3.17 -1.23 -4.06
C GLY A 58 3.96 -0.38 -3.07
N HIS A 59 4.76 -1.02 -2.22
CA HIS A 59 5.65 -0.27 -1.34
C HIS A 59 6.73 0.42 -2.15
N CYS A 60 6.86 1.73 -1.98
CA CYS A 60 7.93 2.50 -2.62
C CYS A 60 9.14 2.53 -1.70
N LEU A 61 10.26 1.99 -2.15
CA LEU A 61 11.50 1.98 -1.37
C LEU A 61 11.97 3.39 -1.06
N LEU A 62 12.26 3.62 0.21
CA LEU A 62 12.80 4.89 0.68
C LEU A 62 14.33 4.82 0.73
N PRO A 63 15.02 5.96 0.66
CA PRO A 63 16.47 5.98 0.82
C PRO A 63 16.86 5.34 2.17
N GLY A 64 17.83 4.43 2.12
CA GLY A 64 18.31 3.73 3.31
C GLY A 64 17.59 2.42 3.61
N GLU A 65 16.48 2.12 2.95
CA GLU A 65 15.84 0.81 3.09
C GLU A 65 16.63 -0.23 2.33
N THR A 66 16.79 -1.40 2.96
CA THR A 66 17.58 -2.50 2.39
C THR A 66 16.71 -3.61 1.81
N LEU A 67 15.41 -3.39 1.71
CA LEU A 67 14.47 -4.36 1.17
C LEU A 67 14.70 -4.57 -0.33
N THR A 68 14.40 -5.79 -0.79
CA THR A 68 14.50 -6.14 -2.21
C THR A 68 13.13 -6.53 -2.75
N GLU A 69 13.03 -6.67 -4.06
CA GLU A 69 11.78 -7.13 -4.67
C GLU A 69 11.47 -8.61 -4.42
N ASN A 70 12.41 -9.34 -3.83
CA ASN A 70 12.24 -10.76 -3.52
C ASN A 70 11.58 -10.97 -2.16
N LEU A 71 10.44 -10.37 -1.96
CA LEU A 71 9.66 -10.51 -0.74
C LEU A 71 8.76 -11.74 -0.80
N SER A 72 8.54 -12.38 0.35
CA SER A 72 7.47 -13.35 0.47
C SER A 72 6.13 -12.61 0.51
N LYS A 73 5.04 -13.33 0.24
CA LYS A 73 3.70 -12.74 0.32
C LYS A 73 3.41 -12.22 1.73
N ALA A 74 3.85 -12.97 2.75
CA ALA A 74 3.67 -12.54 4.14
C ALA A 74 4.44 -11.28 4.47
N GLN A 75 5.68 -11.17 3.99
CA GLN A 75 6.47 -9.96 4.18
C GLN A 75 5.83 -8.76 3.48
N ALA A 76 5.35 -8.96 2.26
CA ALA A 76 4.69 -7.90 1.50
C ALA A 76 3.38 -7.46 2.16
N ASP A 77 2.63 -8.40 2.73
CA ASP A 77 1.41 -8.08 3.47
C ASP A 77 1.72 -7.22 4.71
N SER A 78 2.72 -7.61 5.48
CA SER A 78 3.16 -6.83 6.65
C SER A 78 3.60 -5.43 6.26
N LEU A 79 4.32 -5.32 5.17
CA LEU A 79 4.83 -4.05 4.67
C LEU A 79 3.67 -3.14 4.24
N LEU A 80 2.70 -3.69 3.53
CA LEU A 80 1.50 -2.95 3.13
C LEU A 80 0.73 -2.44 4.34
N ARG A 81 0.52 -3.28 5.35
CA ARG A 81 -0.17 -2.89 6.58
C ARG A 81 0.57 -1.78 7.31
N SER A 82 1.89 -1.88 7.36
CA SER A 82 2.73 -0.84 7.96
C SER A 82 2.58 0.48 7.20
N ASP A 83 2.63 0.43 5.88
CA ASP A 83 2.49 1.63 5.05
C ASP A 83 1.11 2.28 5.22
N LEU A 84 0.07 1.48 5.26
CA LEU A 84 -1.29 1.98 5.43
C LEU A 84 -1.46 2.66 6.80
N ARG A 85 -0.87 2.09 7.85
CA ARG A 85 -0.94 2.69 9.18
C ARG A 85 -0.26 4.06 9.26
N LYS A 86 0.78 4.27 8.46
CA LYS A 86 1.48 5.56 8.45
C LYS A 86 0.64 6.70 7.89
N VAL A 87 -0.35 6.40 7.06
CA VAL A 87 -1.21 7.41 6.45
C VAL A 87 -2.56 7.55 7.14
N LEU A 88 -2.82 6.74 8.15
CA LEU A 88 -4.08 6.81 8.92
C LEU A 88 -4.01 7.82 10.09
#